data_07a2f0cb969072f51ccb079dbba3ec56
#
_entry.id   07a2f0cb969072f51ccb079dbba3ec56
#
_cell.length_a   1.000
_cell.length_b   1.000
_cell.length_c   1.000
_cell.angle_alpha   90.00
_cell.angle_beta   90.00
_cell.angle_gamma   90.00
#
_symmetry.space_group_name_H-M   'P 1'
#
loop_
_entity.id
_entity.type
_entity.pdbx_description
1 polymer ?
#
loop_
_entity_poly.entity_id
_entity_poly.type
_entity_poly.pdbx_seq_one_letter_code
_entity_poly.pdbx_strand_id
1 'polypeptide(L)'
;MQKILIVSSKNLLSQPFEGAQKRILDISKFLSKKNQIDLVCIGENILKKKDNLKHFNHFKVFRVNFISKIINMIFSLLKLEPVQNGYFFSKEMLNYIDENKDSYDIIIFHLVRSAQYLPKEYRGKTILEMTDLMSANYDQIIKSISLFNPIKYLYF
;
A
#
# COMPACT_ATOMS: atom_id res chain seq x y z
N MET A 1 5.06 7.18 -24.07
CA MET A 1 4.97 6.02 -23.15
C MET A 1 5.39 6.54 -21.78
N GLN A 2 4.53 6.45 -20.78
CA GLN A 2 4.82 6.94 -19.42
C GLN A 2 5.40 5.83 -18.57
N LYS A 3 6.19 6.21 -17.56
CA LYS A 3 6.70 5.30 -16.55
C LYS A 3 5.92 5.50 -15.25
N ILE A 4 5.26 4.45 -14.80
CA ILE A 4 4.31 4.47 -13.68
C ILE A 4 4.81 3.57 -12.57
N LEU A 5 4.88 4.09 -11.34
CA LEU A 5 5.14 3.32 -10.14
C LEU A 5 3.84 3.04 -9.41
N ILE A 6 3.58 1.78 -9.09
CA ILE A 6 2.49 1.38 -8.18
C ILE A 6 3.09 1.09 -6.82
N VAL A 7 2.57 1.76 -5.79
CA VAL A 7 3.00 1.62 -4.39
C VAL A 7 1.87 0.97 -3.61
N SER A 8 2.13 -0.19 -2.98
CA SER A 8 1.13 -0.90 -2.19
C SER A 8 1.64 -1.24 -0.79
N SER A 9 0.83 -0.98 0.22
CA SER A 9 1.10 -1.40 1.60
C SER A 9 0.89 -2.89 1.85
N LYS A 10 0.33 -3.62 0.89
CA LYS A 10 0.13 -5.07 0.93
C LYS A 10 0.83 -5.74 -0.25
N ASN A 11 1.21 -7.01 -0.07
CA ASN A 11 1.73 -7.81 -1.16
C ASN A 11 0.61 -8.13 -2.15
N LEU A 12 0.68 -7.54 -3.33
CA LEU A 12 -0.29 -7.78 -4.42
C LEU A 12 -0.17 -9.16 -5.05
N LEU A 13 0.84 -9.91 -4.69
CA LEU A 13 1.18 -11.21 -5.29
C LEU A 13 0.81 -12.39 -4.38
N SER A 14 0.36 -12.12 -3.15
CA SER A 14 -0.09 -13.13 -2.21
C SER A 14 -1.51 -13.59 -2.50
N GLN A 15 -1.77 -14.89 -2.32
CA GLN A 15 -3.13 -15.46 -2.41
C GLN A 15 -3.64 -15.82 -1.01
N PRO A 16 -4.98 -15.84 -0.80
CA PRO A 16 -6.04 -15.53 -1.77
C PRO A 16 -6.09 -14.04 -2.13
N PHE A 17 -6.51 -13.70 -3.35
CA PHE A 17 -6.66 -12.31 -3.76
C PHE A 17 -7.90 -11.69 -3.12
N GLU A 18 -7.70 -10.61 -2.41
CA GLU A 18 -8.78 -9.73 -1.97
C GLU A 18 -9.29 -8.88 -3.16
N GLY A 19 -10.52 -8.39 -3.09
CA GLY A 19 -11.12 -7.59 -4.17
C GLY A 19 -10.28 -6.37 -4.57
N ALA A 20 -9.73 -5.66 -3.58
CA ALA A 20 -8.85 -4.51 -3.81
C ALA A 20 -7.56 -4.90 -4.57
N GLN A 21 -6.94 -6.03 -4.21
CA GLN A 21 -5.74 -6.53 -4.91
C GLN A 21 -6.06 -6.88 -6.37
N LYS A 22 -7.17 -7.57 -6.62
CA LYS A 22 -7.60 -7.90 -7.97
C LYS A 22 -7.81 -6.65 -8.82
N ARG A 23 -8.48 -5.65 -8.26
CA ARG A 23 -8.76 -4.38 -8.94
C ARG A 23 -7.48 -3.68 -9.37
N ILE A 24 -6.51 -3.48 -8.47
CA ILE A 24 -5.26 -2.80 -8.84
C ILE A 24 -4.42 -3.62 -9.84
N LEU A 25 -4.47 -4.95 -9.78
CA LEU A 25 -3.83 -5.82 -10.77
C LEU A 25 -4.50 -5.68 -12.15
N ASP A 26 -5.82 -5.60 -12.23
CA ASP A 26 -6.55 -5.39 -13.48
C ASP A 26 -6.24 -4.00 -14.06
N ILE A 27 -6.20 -2.96 -13.21
CA ILE A 27 -5.78 -1.60 -13.61
C ILE A 27 -4.34 -1.62 -14.14
N SER A 28 -3.41 -2.25 -13.42
CA SER A 28 -2.01 -2.31 -13.84
C SER A 28 -1.83 -3.05 -15.18
N LYS A 29 -2.57 -4.15 -15.38
CA LYS A 29 -2.59 -4.89 -16.63
C LYS A 29 -3.15 -4.05 -17.79
N PHE A 30 -4.16 -3.23 -17.55
CA PHE A 30 -4.69 -2.32 -18.56
C PHE A 30 -3.69 -1.23 -18.92
N LEU A 31 -3.09 -0.59 -17.91
CA LEU A 31 -2.11 0.49 -18.10
C LEU A 31 -0.83 0.00 -18.80
N SER A 32 -0.40 -1.24 -18.55
CA SER A 32 0.82 -1.82 -19.13
C SER A 32 0.76 -1.98 -20.64
N LYS A 33 -0.42 -1.92 -21.25
CA LYS A 33 -0.57 -1.97 -22.72
C LYS A 33 0.09 -0.78 -23.43
N LYS A 34 0.25 0.36 -22.75
CA LYS A 34 0.79 1.61 -23.34
C LYS A 34 1.89 2.26 -22.49
N ASN A 35 2.17 1.73 -21.31
CA ASN A 35 3.08 2.32 -20.34
C ASN A 35 4.00 1.27 -19.71
N GLN A 36 5.12 1.71 -19.16
CA GLN A 36 5.98 0.89 -18.30
C GLN A 36 5.45 0.96 -16.87
N ILE A 37 5.20 -0.21 -16.26
CA ILE A 37 4.65 -0.30 -14.91
C ILE A 37 5.65 -1.00 -14.01
N ASP A 38 6.04 -0.32 -12.95
CA ASP A 38 6.84 -0.89 -11.87
C ASP A 38 5.97 -1.01 -10.60
N LEU A 39 6.27 -2.01 -9.78
CA LEU A 39 5.53 -2.28 -8.53
C LEU A 39 6.48 -2.32 -7.35
N VAL A 40 6.14 -1.59 -6.28
CA VAL A 40 6.73 -1.78 -4.96
C VAL A 40 5.66 -2.11 -3.93
N CYS A 41 5.91 -3.11 -3.10
CA CYS A 41 4.94 -3.49 -2.08
C CYS A 41 5.61 -4.06 -0.81
N ILE A 42 4.85 -4.08 0.29
CA ILE A 42 5.27 -4.71 1.54
C ILE A 42 4.73 -6.12 1.59
N GLY A 43 5.56 -7.07 2.04
CA GLY A 43 5.12 -8.44 2.27
C GLY A 43 6.28 -9.43 2.27
N GLU A 44 5.92 -10.70 2.26
CA GLU A 44 6.88 -11.78 2.08
C GLU A 44 7.08 -12.09 0.60
N ASN A 45 8.27 -12.50 0.24
CA ASN A 45 8.62 -12.81 -1.15
C ASN A 45 8.07 -14.18 -1.54
N ILE A 46 6.76 -14.26 -1.77
CA ILE A 46 6.10 -15.51 -2.18
C ILE A 46 5.99 -15.52 -3.71
N LEU A 47 7.04 -16.03 -4.36
CA LEU A 47 7.11 -16.18 -5.82
C LEU A 47 6.27 -17.36 -6.34
N LYS A 48 5.03 -17.55 -5.88
CA LYS A 48 4.25 -18.74 -6.25
C LYS A 48 3.48 -18.65 -7.58
N LYS A 49 3.31 -17.49 -8.22
CA LYS A 49 2.73 -17.37 -9.58
C LYS A 49 3.36 -16.23 -10.37
N LYS A 50 4.26 -16.57 -11.30
CA LYS A 50 4.88 -15.62 -12.25
C LYS A 50 3.89 -14.99 -13.24
N ASP A 51 2.72 -15.57 -13.44
CA ASP A 51 1.79 -15.11 -14.50
C ASP A 51 1.18 -13.72 -14.21
N ASN A 52 0.95 -13.38 -12.95
CA ASN A 52 0.42 -12.07 -12.57
C ASN A 52 1.47 -10.94 -12.63
N LEU A 53 2.74 -11.29 -12.85
CA LEU A 53 3.87 -10.37 -12.87
C LEU A 53 4.31 -9.98 -14.27
N LYS A 54 3.84 -10.67 -15.30
CA LYS A 54 4.30 -10.52 -16.69
C LYS A 54 4.10 -9.10 -17.25
N HIS A 55 3.22 -8.32 -16.64
CA HIS A 55 2.93 -6.95 -17.08
C HIS A 55 3.68 -5.87 -16.28
N PHE A 56 4.42 -6.26 -15.23
CA PHE A 56 5.32 -5.36 -14.53
C PHE A 56 6.73 -5.45 -15.13
N ASN A 57 7.35 -4.31 -15.41
CA ASN A 57 8.73 -4.25 -15.87
C ASN A 57 9.69 -4.58 -14.73
N HIS A 58 9.48 -3.96 -13.57
CA HIS A 58 10.20 -4.25 -12.34
C HIS A 58 9.24 -4.39 -11.18
N PHE A 59 9.57 -5.28 -10.24
CA PHE A 59 8.86 -5.34 -8.98
C PHE A 59 9.82 -5.56 -7.82
N LYS A 60 9.51 -4.94 -6.68
CA LYS A 60 10.30 -5.07 -5.47
C LYS A 60 9.39 -5.24 -4.27
N VAL A 61 9.68 -6.26 -3.46
CA VAL A 61 8.95 -6.55 -2.22
C VAL A 61 9.84 -6.22 -1.04
N PHE A 62 9.36 -5.35 -0.16
CA PHE A 62 10.04 -4.96 1.06
C PHE A 62 9.50 -5.77 2.23
N ARG A 63 10.42 -6.33 3.02
CA ARG A 63 10.07 -7.09 4.22
C ARG A 63 10.17 -6.20 5.44
N VAL A 64 9.19 -6.31 6.31
CA VAL A 64 9.25 -5.67 7.64
C VAL A 64 9.19 -6.78 8.67
N ASN A 65 10.23 -6.90 9.48
CA ASN A 65 10.24 -7.90 10.53
C ASN A 65 9.21 -7.55 11.63
N PHE A 66 8.84 -8.55 12.42
CA PHE A 66 7.80 -8.40 13.44
C PHE A 66 8.14 -7.35 14.50
N ILE A 67 9.40 -7.31 14.94
CA ILE A 67 9.88 -6.34 15.95
C ILE A 67 9.76 -4.91 15.42
N SER A 68 10.19 -4.67 14.18
CA SER A 68 10.05 -3.35 13.55
C SER A 68 8.59 -2.93 13.39
N LYS A 69 7.68 -3.85 13.09
CA LYS A 69 6.24 -3.56 13.06
C LYS A 69 5.74 -3.06 14.42
N ILE A 70 6.09 -3.76 15.50
CA ILE A 70 5.69 -3.33 16.86
C ILE A 70 6.23 -1.96 17.20
N ILE A 71 7.53 -1.73 16.95
CA ILE A 71 8.18 -0.44 17.22
C ILE A 71 7.48 0.67 16.41
N ASN A 72 7.25 0.46 15.13
CA ASN A 72 6.57 1.43 14.26
C ASN A 72 5.13 1.72 14.73
N MET A 73 4.40 0.70 15.20
CA MET A 73 3.05 0.87 15.75
C MET A 73 3.06 1.74 17.01
N ILE A 74 4.03 1.53 17.90
CA ILE A 74 4.21 2.38 19.10
C ILE A 74 4.50 3.82 18.70
N PHE A 75 5.40 4.04 17.74
CA PHE A 75 5.69 5.39 17.24
C PHE A 75 4.47 6.06 16.59
N SER A 76 3.67 5.32 15.82
CA SER A 76 2.42 5.87 15.28
C SER A 76 1.45 6.28 16.38
N LEU A 77 1.32 5.46 17.43
CA LEU A 77 0.47 5.78 18.58
C LEU A 77 0.93 7.05 19.29
N LEU A 78 2.24 7.19 19.52
CA LEU A 78 2.82 8.40 20.16
C LEU A 78 2.62 9.68 19.32
N LYS A 79 2.50 9.54 18.00
CA LYS A 79 2.23 10.63 17.06
C LYS A 79 0.74 10.90 16.86
N LEU A 80 -0.15 10.16 17.53
CA LEU A 80 -1.61 10.19 17.31
C LEU A 80 -1.99 9.84 15.87
N GLU A 81 -1.18 9.02 15.20
CA GLU A 81 -1.46 8.48 13.87
C GLU A 81 -2.14 7.11 13.98
N PRO A 82 -2.91 6.69 12.97
CA PRO A 82 -3.47 5.34 12.95
C PRO A 82 -2.39 4.27 13.11
N VAL A 83 -2.55 3.37 14.06
CA VAL A 83 -1.60 2.28 14.35
C VAL A 83 -1.31 1.41 13.11
N GLN A 84 -2.27 1.30 12.22
CA GLN A 84 -2.11 0.59 10.95
C GLN A 84 -1.02 1.20 10.05
N ASN A 85 -0.77 2.51 10.14
CA ASN A 85 0.31 3.14 9.40
C ASN A 85 1.66 2.56 9.84
N GLY A 86 1.90 2.46 11.14
CA GLY A 86 3.11 1.84 11.67
C GLY A 86 3.25 0.37 11.27
N TYR A 87 2.18 -0.41 11.33
CA TYR A 87 2.21 -1.83 10.95
C TYR A 87 2.65 -2.04 9.49
N PHE A 88 2.21 -1.16 8.58
CA PHE A 88 2.55 -1.21 7.15
C PHE A 88 3.65 -0.22 6.76
N PHE A 89 4.49 0.20 7.70
CA PHE A 89 5.60 1.11 7.41
C PHE A 89 6.91 0.35 7.17
N SER A 90 7.59 0.70 6.09
CA SER A 90 8.95 0.27 5.77
C SER A 90 9.81 1.47 5.40
N LYS A 91 10.82 1.75 6.23
CA LYS A 91 11.78 2.83 5.95
C LYS A 91 12.56 2.57 4.65
N GLU A 92 12.90 1.31 4.39
CA GLU A 92 13.60 0.93 3.15
C GLU A 92 12.76 1.21 1.90
N MET A 93 11.44 0.93 1.97
CA MET A 93 10.52 1.24 0.87
C MET A 93 10.36 2.75 0.67
N LEU A 94 10.27 3.51 1.76
CA LEU A 94 10.20 4.97 1.71
C LEU A 94 11.44 5.56 1.03
N ASN A 95 12.63 5.14 1.49
CA ASN A 95 13.90 5.59 0.91
C ASN A 95 13.99 5.23 -0.58
N TYR A 96 13.63 3.99 -0.93
CA TYR A 96 13.64 3.56 -2.33
C TYR A 96 12.74 4.41 -3.22
N ILE A 97 11.53 4.75 -2.75
CA ILE A 97 10.59 5.59 -3.50
C ILE A 97 11.18 7.01 -3.64
N ASP A 98 11.72 7.58 -2.58
CA ASP A 98 12.28 8.94 -2.60
C ASP A 98 13.51 9.05 -3.51
N GLU A 99 14.39 8.05 -3.51
CA GLU A 99 15.57 7.99 -4.37
C GLU A 99 15.23 7.80 -5.87
N ASN A 100 14.10 7.15 -6.19
CA ASN A 100 13.73 6.81 -7.55
C ASN A 100 12.56 7.63 -8.11
N LYS A 101 11.94 8.51 -7.31
CA LYS A 101 10.72 9.24 -7.67
C LYS A 101 10.81 9.95 -9.01
N ASP A 102 11.92 10.62 -9.27
CA ASP A 102 12.10 11.46 -10.47
C ASP A 102 12.25 10.63 -11.77
N SER A 103 12.36 9.31 -11.65
CA SER A 103 12.35 8.40 -12.80
C SER A 103 10.94 8.01 -13.26
N TYR A 104 9.90 8.45 -12.54
CA TYR A 104 8.50 8.13 -12.83
C TYR A 104 7.69 9.37 -13.18
N ASP A 105 6.81 9.25 -14.16
CA ASP A 105 5.86 10.30 -14.54
C ASP A 105 4.64 10.32 -13.62
N ILE A 106 4.25 9.12 -13.13
CA ILE A 106 3.08 8.93 -12.29
C ILE A 106 3.41 7.95 -11.16
N ILE A 107 2.98 8.28 -9.94
CA ILE A 107 2.99 7.35 -8.81
C ILE A 107 1.55 7.08 -8.36
N ILE A 108 1.14 5.81 -8.36
CA ILE A 108 -0.18 5.36 -7.93
C ILE A 108 -0.04 4.72 -6.56
N PHE A 109 -0.67 5.30 -5.55
CA PHE A 109 -0.75 4.76 -4.20
C PHE A 109 -2.00 3.92 -4.07
N HIS A 110 -1.83 2.60 -3.87
CA HIS A 110 -2.94 1.67 -3.69
C HIS A 110 -3.34 1.58 -2.22
N LEU A 111 -4.56 1.98 -1.93
CA LEU A 111 -5.16 2.14 -0.61
C LEU A 111 -4.54 3.31 0.20
N VAL A 112 -5.36 3.89 1.08
CA VAL A 112 -5.00 5.07 1.89
C VAL A 112 -3.70 4.89 2.70
N ARG A 113 -3.43 3.68 3.18
CA ARG A 113 -2.22 3.36 3.95
C ARG A 113 -0.92 3.52 3.17
N SER A 114 -0.98 3.41 1.85
CA SER A 114 0.21 3.62 1.01
C SER A 114 0.53 5.11 0.80
N ALA A 115 -0.40 6.01 1.08
CA ALA A 115 -0.17 7.46 0.99
C ALA A 115 0.92 7.96 1.95
N GLN A 116 1.23 7.23 3.03
CA GLN A 116 2.35 7.55 3.91
C GLN A 116 3.73 7.53 3.21
N TYR A 117 3.80 6.92 2.02
CA TYR A 117 4.99 6.87 1.18
C TYR A 117 5.06 7.99 0.13
N LEU A 118 4.17 8.99 0.21
CA LEU A 118 4.19 10.13 -0.70
C LEU A 118 5.53 10.86 -0.59
N PRO A 119 6.35 10.88 -1.65
CA PRO A 119 7.66 11.53 -1.60
C PRO A 119 7.49 13.04 -1.55
N LYS A 120 8.37 13.68 -0.78
CA LYS A 120 8.46 15.14 -0.73
C LYS A 120 9.00 15.66 -2.09
N GLU A 121 8.51 16.84 -2.50
CA GLU A 121 9.00 17.54 -3.68
C GLU A 121 8.94 16.74 -5.01
N TYR A 122 7.99 15.81 -5.10
CA TYR A 122 7.76 15.07 -6.34
C TYR A 122 7.03 15.94 -7.35
N ARG A 123 7.58 16.05 -8.57
CA ARG A 123 7.05 16.89 -9.65
C ARG A 123 6.10 16.17 -10.60
N GLY A 124 6.05 14.84 -10.55
CA GLY A 124 5.14 14.03 -11.36
C GLY A 124 3.72 14.01 -10.79
N LYS A 125 2.85 13.23 -11.41
CA LYS A 125 1.46 13.07 -10.97
C LYS A 125 1.34 12.00 -9.89
N THR A 126 0.56 12.28 -8.85
CA THR A 126 0.21 11.30 -7.82
C THR A 126 -1.26 10.96 -7.91
N ILE A 127 -1.58 9.68 -7.80
CA ILE A 127 -2.95 9.15 -7.79
C ILE A 127 -3.10 8.28 -6.55
N LEU A 128 -4.11 8.58 -5.73
CA LEU A 128 -4.53 7.69 -4.64
C LEU A 128 -5.71 6.85 -5.11
N GLU A 129 -5.48 5.55 -5.28
CA GLU A 129 -6.53 4.59 -5.61
C GLU A 129 -7.13 4.06 -4.31
N MET A 130 -8.41 4.34 -4.09
CA MET A 130 -9.17 3.91 -2.92
C MET A 130 -10.35 3.07 -3.37
N THR A 131 -10.38 1.80 -2.94
CA THR A 131 -11.46 0.88 -3.27
C THR A 131 -12.63 1.03 -2.30
N ASP A 132 -12.35 1.33 -1.04
CA ASP A 132 -13.34 1.45 0.03
C ASP A 132 -13.19 2.75 0.79
N LEU A 133 -14.31 3.37 1.12
CA LEU A 133 -14.37 4.43 2.13
C LEU A 133 -14.23 3.77 3.51
N MET A 134 -12.99 3.64 3.98
CA MET A 134 -12.68 3.02 5.28
C MET A 134 -13.49 3.66 6.41
N SER A 135 -13.69 4.98 6.36
CA SER A 135 -14.52 5.70 7.33
C SER A 135 -15.96 5.20 7.38
N ALA A 136 -16.60 4.97 6.22
CA ALA A 136 -17.96 4.45 6.18
C ALA A 136 -18.04 3.01 6.72
N ASN A 137 -17.03 2.18 6.42
CA ASN A 137 -16.94 0.81 6.97
C ASN A 137 -16.75 0.84 8.49
N TYR A 138 -15.91 1.75 9.00
CA TYR A 138 -15.71 1.92 10.44
C TYR A 138 -16.97 2.41 11.13
N ASP A 139 -17.70 3.36 10.57
CA ASP A 139 -18.98 3.81 11.11
C ASP A 139 -20.00 2.68 11.21
N GLN A 140 -20.08 1.81 10.22
CA GLN A 140 -20.94 0.63 10.26
C GLN A 140 -20.51 -0.36 11.34
N ILE A 141 -19.21 -0.65 11.45
CA ILE A 141 -18.66 -1.54 12.46
C ILE A 141 -18.94 -0.98 13.86
N ILE A 142 -18.68 0.32 14.09
CA ILE A 142 -18.92 0.97 15.39
C ILE A 142 -20.38 0.91 15.79
N LYS A 143 -21.29 1.08 14.84
CA LYS A 143 -22.75 0.96 15.09
C LYS A 143 -23.19 -0.47 15.39
N SER A 144 -22.50 -1.46 14.85
CA SER A 144 -22.82 -2.89 15.03
C SER A 144 -22.20 -3.50 16.30
N ILE A 145 -21.12 -2.91 16.85
CA ILE A 145 -20.43 -3.43 18.03
C ILE A 145 -21.08 -2.88 19.29
N SER A 146 -21.36 -3.79 20.26
CA SER A 146 -21.86 -3.43 21.59
C SER A 146 -20.94 -2.42 22.29
N LEU A 147 -21.53 -1.47 23.03
CA LEU A 147 -20.84 -0.44 23.83
C LEU A 147 -19.81 -1.01 24.82
N PHE A 148 -19.98 -2.25 25.25
CA PHE A 148 -19.08 -2.95 26.20
C PHE A 148 -17.92 -3.70 25.55
N ASN A 149 -17.75 -3.63 24.22
CA ASN A 149 -16.66 -4.33 23.55
C ASN A 149 -15.42 -3.43 23.47
N PRO A 150 -14.30 -3.76 24.17
CA PRO A 150 -13.08 -2.94 24.17
C PRO A 150 -12.44 -2.80 22.78
N ILE A 151 -12.74 -3.71 21.85
CA ILE A 151 -12.24 -3.65 20.46
C ILE A 151 -12.73 -2.38 19.75
N LYS A 152 -13.89 -1.83 20.15
CA LYS A 152 -14.43 -0.58 19.60
C LYS A 152 -13.43 0.56 19.70
N TYR A 153 -12.67 0.63 20.78
CA TYR A 153 -11.70 1.70 21.05
C TYR A 153 -10.35 1.53 20.32
N LEU A 154 -10.11 0.38 19.69
CA LEU A 154 -8.90 0.14 18.89
C LEU A 154 -9.04 0.62 17.44
N TYR A 155 -10.23 1.05 17.02
CA TYR A 155 -10.50 1.55 15.67
C TYR A 155 -10.53 3.09 15.57
N PHE A 156 -10.31 3.80 16.68
CA PHE A 156 -10.16 5.26 16.74
C PHE A 156 -8.72 5.71 16.70
#